data_e799e7716ad0ba97c85d8d6ed79d8ccc
#
_entry.id   e799e7716ad0ba97c85d8d6ed79d8ccc
#
_cell.length_a   1.000
_cell.length_b   1.000
_cell.length_c   1.000
_cell.angle_alpha   90.00
_cell.angle_beta   90.00
_cell.angle_gamma   90.00
#
_symmetry.space_group_name_H-M   'P 1'
#
loop_
_entity.id
_entity.type
_entity.pdbx_description
1 polymer ?
#
loop_
_entity_poly.entity_id
_entity_poly.type
_entity_poly.pdbx_seq_one_letter_code
_entity_poly.pdbx_strand_id
1 'polypeptide(L)'
;MKQSRAEKVKLAFQSREQRAQCYIPPCEVDDGREKVNVYVEGYEDVAFWRSIFDHFDNPYLRFEISVPNREDLPKGKKVLMSMIPRSSEKMLLCVDSDFDYLFGDRTPQAKEICEAEFMFHTYTYATENYLCYAPSLHNVCVKATKNDSHIFDFVEFMAAYSRTIYPLFLWYAYSAQLSYESVFPLVDFKNAVRLGYLEIENNGADTIAWLERQVARKLARLEQENPRMAVEMPSFAEYLREKGVEPELTYLFMHGHTLMDNVVMIVLNAVCDRLRQMSIAKINSSSKTGLPLKNEMSNYVNTLRSTRDVLLDNENYTSCPLYQKLKADIENYIQRTIEKILAEREGVTVKK
;
A
#
# COMPACT_ATOMS: atom_id res chain seq x y z
N MET A 1 28.35 -1.93 5.59
CA MET A 1 29.07 -2.30 4.33
C MET A 1 28.06 -2.82 3.33
N LYS A 2 27.85 -2.16 2.19
CA LYS A 2 26.94 -2.68 1.14
C LYS A 2 27.61 -3.88 0.46
N GLN A 3 26.98 -5.04 0.55
CA GLN A 3 27.43 -6.22 -0.20
C GLN A 3 27.44 -5.93 -1.70
N SER A 4 28.51 -6.33 -2.37
CA SER A 4 28.64 -6.15 -3.82
C SER A 4 27.62 -7.01 -4.57
N ARG A 5 27.23 -6.60 -5.79
CA ARG A 5 26.34 -7.40 -6.67
C ARG A 5 26.86 -8.82 -6.89
N ALA A 6 28.19 -8.98 -6.95
CA ALA A 6 28.84 -10.28 -7.09
C ALA A 6 28.67 -11.18 -5.85
N GLU A 7 28.71 -10.60 -4.64
CA GLU A 7 28.46 -11.36 -3.39
C GLU A 7 27.01 -11.82 -3.28
N LYS A 8 26.05 -10.97 -3.68
CA LYS A 8 24.62 -11.36 -3.73
C LYS A 8 24.35 -12.50 -4.69
N VAL A 9 25.00 -12.48 -5.86
CA VAL A 9 24.90 -13.56 -6.85
C VAL A 9 25.56 -14.83 -6.32
N LYS A 10 26.71 -14.74 -5.65
CA LYS A 10 27.41 -15.89 -5.08
C LYS A 10 26.59 -16.56 -3.97
N LEU A 11 25.90 -15.79 -3.12
CA LEU A 11 24.95 -16.34 -2.13
C LEU A 11 23.75 -17.06 -2.79
N ALA A 12 23.25 -16.55 -3.91
CA ALA A 12 22.12 -17.17 -4.61
C ALA A 12 22.46 -18.55 -5.24
N PHE A 13 23.75 -18.79 -5.54
CA PHE A 13 24.22 -20.06 -6.13
C PHE A 13 24.83 -21.03 -5.11
N GLN A 14 24.70 -20.79 -3.81
CA GLN A 14 25.13 -21.75 -2.82
C GLN A 14 24.34 -23.06 -2.96
N SER A 15 25.03 -24.21 -2.85
CA SER A 15 24.39 -25.51 -2.90
C SER A 15 23.40 -25.68 -1.72
N ARG A 16 22.42 -26.57 -1.87
CA ARG A 16 21.43 -26.90 -0.82
C ARG A 16 22.09 -27.28 0.50
N GLU A 17 23.21 -27.99 0.43
CA GLU A 17 24.01 -28.40 1.60
C GLU A 17 24.71 -27.22 2.27
N GLN A 18 25.25 -26.27 1.50
CA GLN A 18 25.85 -25.05 2.04
C GLN A 18 24.79 -24.11 2.66
N ARG A 19 23.56 -24.08 2.13
CA ARG A 19 22.44 -23.35 2.71
C ARG A 19 21.96 -24.01 4.01
N ALA A 20 21.94 -25.33 4.08
CA ALA A 20 21.60 -26.07 5.29
C ALA A 20 22.60 -25.84 6.42
N GLN A 21 23.91 -25.70 6.09
CA GLN A 21 24.96 -25.38 7.07
C GLN A 21 24.88 -23.96 7.64
N CYS A 22 24.19 -23.04 6.94
CA CYS A 22 23.93 -21.66 7.38
C CYS A 22 22.57 -21.51 8.10
N TYR A 23 21.84 -22.61 8.28
CA TYR A 23 20.58 -22.56 9.02
C TYR A 23 20.88 -22.36 10.51
N ILE A 24 20.58 -21.16 10.99
CA ILE A 24 20.53 -20.85 12.40
C ILE A 24 19.08 -21.15 12.82
N PRO A 25 18.82 -22.20 13.63
CA PRO A 25 17.48 -22.45 14.11
C PRO A 25 16.97 -21.20 14.84
N PRO A 26 15.71 -20.79 14.63
CA PRO A 26 15.16 -19.67 15.36
C PRO A 26 15.27 -19.95 16.85
N CYS A 27 15.85 -19.00 17.59
CA CYS A 27 15.80 -19.02 19.04
C CYS A 27 14.34 -18.70 19.41
N GLU A 28 13.53 -19.72 19.64
CA GLU A 28 12.16 -19.53 20.08
C GLU A 28 12.19 -18.97 21.50
N VAL A 29 11.81 -17.71 21.63
CA VAL A 29 11.56 -17.11 22.94
C VAL A 29 10.18 -17.57 23.37
N ASP A 30 10.10 -18.52 24.29
CA ASP A 30 8.85 -18.86 24.96
C ASP A 30 8.56 -17.76 26.00
N ASP A 31 7.68 -16.84 25.64
CA ASP A 31 7.22 -15.76 26.51
C ASP A 31 5.84 -16.04 27.12
N GLY A 32 5.35 -17.29 27.00
CA GLY A 32 4.06 -17.74 27.53
C GLY A 32 2.85 -17.27 26.71
N ARG A 33 3.07 -16.60 25.58
CA ARG A 33 2.00 -16.17 24.66
C ARG A 33 1.75 -17.22 23.59
N GLU A 34 0.50 -17.36 23.19
CA GLU A 34 0.13 -18.22 22.06
C GLU A 34 0.69 -17.63 20.75
N LYS A 35 1.43 -18.43 20.01
CA LYS A 35 2.00 -18.03 18.71
C LYS A 35 0.95 -18.10 17.63
N VAL A 36 0.77 -16.99 16.91
CA VAL A 36 -0.06 -16.89 15.70
C VAL A 36 0.85 -16.64 14.50
N ASN A 37 0.81 -17.54 13.52
CA ASN A 37 1.54 -17.38 12.28
C ASN A 37 0.70 -16.56 11.31
N VAL A 38 1.26 -15.46 10.81
CA VAL A 38 0.61 -14.57 9.82
C VAL A 38 1.37 -14.70 8.51
N TYR A 39 0.70 -15.18 7.48
CA TYR A 39 1.29 -15.34 6.15
C TYR A 39 0.88 -14.19 5.24
N VAL A 40 1.87 -13.59 4.58
CA VAL A 40 1.72 -12.46 3.64
C VAL A 40 2.20 -12.85 2.24
N GLU A 41 1.84 -12.07 1.21
CA GLU A 41 2.12 -12.40 -0.19
C GLU A 41 3.60 -12.32 -0.54
N GLY A 42 4.30 -11.28 -0.09
CA GLY A 42 5.68 -10.98 -0.38
C GLY A 42 6.48 -10.49 0.82
N TYR A 43 7.79 -10.36 0.65
CA TYR A 43 8.67 -9.82 1.70
C TYR A 43 8.43 -8.33 1.94
N GLU A 44 7.99 -7.60 0.94
CA GLU A 44 7.62 -6.18 1.00
C GLU A 44 6.45 -5.91 1.94
N ASP A 45 5.53 -6.89 2.09
CA ASP A 45 4.33 -6.77 2.91
C ASP A 45 4.61 -7.00 4.41
N VAL A 46 5.71 -7.67 4.74
CA VAL A 46 6.03 -8.07 6.13
C VAL A 46 6.06 -6.85 7.06
N ALA A 47 6.70 -5.76 6.65
CA ALA A 47 6.81 -4.55 7.47
C ALA A 47 5.44 -3.86 7.65
N PHE A 48 4.64 -3.78 6.60
CA PHE A 48 3.30 -3.19 6.66
C PHE A 48 2.40 -3.96 7.64
N TRP A 49 2.27 -5.28 7.47
CA TRP A 49 1.44 -6.09 8.36
C TRP A 49 2.00 -6.14 9.78
N ARG A 50 3.35 -6.10 9.95
CA ARG A 50 3.95 -5.99 11.28
C ARG A 50 3.49 -4.71 11.98
N SER A 51 3.53 -3.56 11.31
CA SER A 51 3.10 -2.29 11.89
C SER A 51 1.64 -2.31 12.32
N ILE A 52 0.77 -3.02 11.60
CA ILE A 52 -0.64 -3.18 11.99
C ILE A 52 -0.76 -4.01 13.26
N PHE A 53 -0.14 -5.21 13.30
CA PHE A 53 -0.25 -6.09 14.46
C PHE A 53 0.43 -5.53 15.71
N ASP A 54 1.43 -4.65 15.57
CA ASP A 54 2.09 -3.97 16.70
C ASP A 54 1.16 -2.99 17.44
N HIS A 55 0.08 -2.53 16.80
CA HIS A 55 -0.96 -1.75 17.48
C HIS A 55 -1.81 -2.55 18.47
N PHE A 56 -1.71 -3.88 18.45
CA PHE A 56 -2.50 -4.81 19.25
C PHE A 56 -1.65 -5.61 20.23
N ASP A 57 -0.62 -4.99 20.81
CA ASP A 57 0.19 -5.66 21.82
C ASP A 57 -0.69 -6.14 22.99
N ASN A 58 -0.58 -7.42 23.32
CA ASN A 58 -1.38 -8.04 24.36
C ASN A 58 -0.60 -9.21 25.02
N PRO A 59 -0.95 -9.62 26.25
CA PRO A 59 -0.23 -10.65 26.97
C PRO A 59 -0.56 -12.10 26.56
N TYR A 60 -1.48 -12.31 25.61
CA TYR A 60 -1.98 -13.64 25.26
C TYR A 60 -1.47 -14.13 23.91
N LEU A 61 -1.33 -13.24 22.92
CA LEU A 61 -0.98 -13.58 21.55
C LEU A 61 0.34 -12.94 21.12
N ARG A 62 1.13 -13.68 20.37
CA ARG A 62 2.33 -13.21 19.68
C ARG A 62 2.21 -13.49 18.19
N PHE A 63 2.26 -12.45 17.39
CA PHE A 63 2.18 -12.58 15.94
C PHE A 63 3.56 -12.73 15.32
N GLU A 64 3.71 -13.71 14.44
CA GLU A 64 4.93 -13.93 13.65
C GLU A 64 4.58 -13.86 12.16
N ILE A 65 5.10 -12.85 11.47
CA ILE A 65 4.76 -12.54 10.08
C ILE A 65 5.83 -13.10 9.16
N SER A 66 5.41 -13.87 8.17
CA SER A 66 6.31 -14.54 7.24
C SER A 66 5.68 -14.74 5.87
N VAL A 67 6.53 -14.98 4.88
CA VAL A 67 6.09 -15.40 3.54
C VAL A 67 6.05 -16.92 3.50
N PRO A 68 5.02 -17.56 2.91
CA PRO A 68 4.96 -19.02 2.82
C PRO A 68 6.18 -19.57 2.12
N ASN A 69 6.87 -20.51 2.76
CA ASN A 69 8.03 -21.19 2.18
C ASN A 69 7.58 -22.51 1.55
N ARG A 70 7.17 -22.48 0.27
CA ARG A 70 6.89 -23.66 -0.53
C ARG A 70 7.84 -23.73 -1.71
N GLU A 71 8.61 -24.81 -1.80
CA GLU A 71 9.63 -25.02 -2.84
C GLU A 71 9.03 -25.08 -4.26
N ASP A 72 7.74 -25.45 -4.40
CA ASP A 72 7.12 -25.80 -5.68
C ASP A 72 6.05 -24.82 -6.18
N LEU A 73 5.74 -23.73 -5.45
CA LEU A 73 4.70 -22.78 -5.84
C LEU A 73 5.26 -21.36 -5.97
N PRO A 74 4.86 -20.60 -7.02
CA PRO A 74 5.18 -19.18 -7.09
C PRO A 74 4.58 -18.48 -5.86
N LYS A 75 5.31 -17.48 -5.32
CA LYS A 75 4.84 -16.61 -4.21
C LYS A 75 3.61 -15.82 -4.66
N GLY A 76 2.88 -15.25 -3.70
CA GLY A 76 1.78 -14.34 -3.94
C GLY A 76 0.41 -14.89 -3.55
N LYS A 77 -0.61 -14.13 -3.85
CA LYS A 77 -2.02 -14.32 -3.45
C LYS A 77 -2.56 -15.74 -3.69
N LYS A 78 -2.29 -16.35 -4.86
CA LYS A 78 -2.76 -17.71 -5.19
C LYS A 78 -2.27 -18.78 -4.21
N VAL A 79 -1.06 -18.61 -3.66
CA VAL A 79 -0.54 -19.53 -2.63
C VAL A 79 -1.34 -19.38 -1.35
N LEU A 80 -1.58 -18.15 -0.90
CA LEU A 80 -2.37 -17.89 0.31
C LEU A 80 -3.80 -18.38 0.15
N MET A 81 -4.44 -18.15 -1.00
CA MET A 81 -5.77 -18.72 -1.28
C MET A 81 -5.79 -20.24 -1.14
N SER A 82 -4.77 -20.96 -1.63
CA SER A 82 -4.68 -22.41 -1.47
C SER A 82 -4.53 -22.86 -0.01
N MET A 83 -4.23 -21.93 0.90
CA MET A 83 -4.08 -22.19 2.33
C MET A 83 -5.37 -21.90 3.11
N ILE A 84 -6.39 -21.26 2.53
CA ILE A 84 -7.67 -20.95 3.20
C ILE A 84 -8.26 -22.17 3.94
N PRO A 85 -8.31 -23.39 3.35
CA PRO A 85 -8.86 -24.55 4.07
C PRO A 85 -8.07 -24.99 5.31
N ARG A 86 -6.87 -24.45 5.52
CA ARG A 86 -6.01 -24.74 6.68
C ARG A 86 -5.88 -23.54 7.62
N SER A 87 -6.43 -22.40 7.24
CA SER A 87 -6.40 -21.20 8.07
C SER A 87 -7.16 -21.47 9.40
N SER A 88 -6.73 -20.83 10.46
CA SER A 88 -7.28 -21.04 11.78
C SER A 88 -6.92 -19.85 12.68
N GLU A 89 -7.42 -19.86 13.91
CA GLU A 89 -7.05 -18.87 14.93
C GLU A 89 -5.53 -18.73 15.15
N LYS A 90 -4.75 -19.78 14.84
CA LYS A 90 -3.27 -19.77 14.96
C LYS A 90 -2.57 -19.58 13.62
N MET A 91 -3.32 -19.40 12.54
CA MET A 91 -2.80 -19.27 11.18
C MET A 91 -3.64 -18.30 10.37
N LEU A 92 -3.18 -17.08 10.27
CA LEU A 92 -3.81 -16.00 9.53
C LEU A 92 -3.19 -15.83 8.15
N LEU A 93 -4.01 -15.40 7.21
CA LEU A 93 -3.62 -15.08 5.85
C LEU A 93 -3.89 -13.60 5.60
N CYS A 94 -2.91 -12.87 5.08
CA CYS A 94 -3.03 -11.44 4.81
C CYS A 94 -2.66 -11.16 3.35
N VAL A 95 -3.57 -10.56 2.62
CA VAL A 95 -3.44 -10.35 1.17
C VAL A 95 -3.75 -8.91 0.77
N ASP A 96 -3.24 -8.49 -0.37
CA ASP A 96 -3.72 -7.31 -1.04
C ASP A 96 -5.15 -7.55 -1.56
N SER A 97 -6.00 -6.54 -1.47
CA SER A 97 -7.38 -6.68 -1.98
C SER A 97 -7.41 -6.78 -3.50
N ASP A 98 -6.49 -6.11 -4.21
CA ASP A 98 -6.66 -5.82 -5.63
C ASP A 98 -8.06 -5.22 -5.85
N PHE A 99 -8.94 -5.92 -6.58
CA PHE A 99 -10.35 -5.57 -6.71
C PHE A 99 -11.30 -6.49 -5.93
N ASP A 100 -10.78 -7.46 -5.15
CA ASP A 100 -11.63 -8.47 -4.53
C ASP A 100 -12.64 -7.86 -3.55
N TYR A 101 -12.23 -6.87 -2.75
CA TYR A 101 -13.17 -6.12 -1.90
C TYR A 101 -14.27 -5.42 -2.71
N LEU A 102 -13.92 -4.82 -3.83
CA LEU A 102 -14.88 -4.11 -4.68
C LEU A 102 -15.81 -5.07 -5.41
N PHE A 103 -15.32 -6.23 -5.84
CA PHE A 103 -16.13 -7.19 -6.56
C PHE A 103 -17.02 -8.02 -5.63
N GLY A 104 -16.56 -8.30 -4.40
CA GLY A 104 -17.35 -9.04 -3.41
C GLY A 104 -17.87 -10.37 -3.97
N ASP A 105 -19.18 -10.56 -3.97
CA ASP A 105 -19.84 -11.76 -4.47
C ASP A 105 -19.94 -11.87 -6.01
N ARG A 106 -19.51 -10.84 -6.74
CA ARG A 106 -19.56 -10.82 -8.21
C ARG A 106 -18.53 -11.72 -8.88
N THR A 107 -17.47 -12.10 -8.17
CA THR A 107 -16.50 -13.08 -8.66
C THR A 107 -16.24 -14.17 -7.61
N PRO A 108 -16.02 -15.44 -8.03
CA PRO A 108 -15.76 -16.52 -7.07
C PRO A 108 -14.56 -16.26 -6.18
N GLN A 109 -13.47 -15.71 -6.73
CA GLN A 109 -12.26 -15.39 -5.97
C GLN A 109 -12.51 -14.32 -4.90
N ALA A 110 -13.16 -13.23 -5.28
CA ALA A 110 -13.49 -12.14 -4.36
C ALA A 110 -14.39 -12.61 -3.21
N LYS A 111 -15.39 -13.44 -3.54
CA LYS A 111 -16.26 -14.06 -2.55
C LYS A 111 -15.47 -14.91 -1.56
N GLU A 112 -14.60 -15.80 -2.05
CA GLU A 112 -13.79 -16.67 -1.21
C GLU A 112 -12.89 -15.87 -0.25
N ILE A 113 -12.24 -14.80 -0.75
CA ILE A 113 -11.36 -13.94 0.06
C ILE A 113 -12.16 -13.16 1.10
N CYS A 114 -13.30 -12.55 0.71
CA CYS A 114 -14.09 -11.72 1.61
C CYS A 114 -14.86 -12.53 2.68
N GLU A 115 -15.17 -13.81 2.42
CA GLU A 115 -15.90 -14.69 3.35
C GLU A 115 -14.97 -15.53 4.24
N ALA A 116 -13.66 -15.61 3.94
CA ALA A 116 -12.73 -16.43 4.70
C ALA A 116 -12.44 -15.82 6.09
N GLU A 117 -12.80 -16.55 7.17
CA GLU A 117 -12.77 -16.07 8.56
C GLU A 117 -11.39 -15.65 9.05
N PHE A 118 -10.33 -16.31 8.58
CA PHE A 118 -8.93 -16.08 9.01
C PHE A 118 -8.08 -15.47 7.90
N MET A 119 -8.71 -14.80 6.95
CA MET A 119 -8.05 -14.05 5.90
C MET A 119 -8.39 -12.57 6.02
N PHE A 120 -7.37 -11.72 6.08
CA PHE A 120 -7.49 -10.26 6.06
C PHE A 120 -7.00 -9.72 4.73
N HIS A 121 -7.66 -8.70 4.24
CA HIS A 121 -7.26 -8.01 3.01
C HIS A 121 -7.20 -6.50 3.23
N THR A 122 -6.44 -5.79 2.40
CA THR A 122 -6.14 -4.37 2.60
C THR A 122 -7.33 -3.42 2.51
N TYR A 123 -8.46 -3.79 1.95
CA TYR A 123 -9.58 -2.92 1.56
C TYR A 123 -9.22 -1.88 0.48
N THR A 124 -8.03 -1.29 0.51
CA THR A 124 -7.42 -0.58 -0.62
C THR A 124 -6.99 -1.58 -1.68
N TYR A 125 -6.56 -1.12 -2.85
CA TYR A 125 -6.05 -2.05 -3.87
C TYR A 125 -4.88 -2.89 -3.32
N ALA A 126 -3.88 -2.23 -2.73
CA ALA A 126 -2.69 -2.87 -2.18
C ALA A 126 -2.14 -2.05 -0.98
N THR A 127 -1.08 -2.56 -0.33
CA THR A 127 -0.42 -1.90 0.80
C THR A 127 0.12 -0.51 0.44
N GLU A 128 0.61 -0.30 -0.79
CA GLU A 128 1.12 1.00 -1.25
C GLU A 128 0.07 2.11 -1.23
N ASN A 129 -1.22 1.78 -1.38
CA ASN A 129 -2.26 2.80 -1.32
C ASN A 129 -2.36 3.44 0.07
N TYR A 130 -2.08 2.69 1.15
CA TYR A 130 -1.96 3.24 2.49
C TYR A 130 -0.71 4.10 2.64
N LEU A 131 0.45 3.62 2.19
CA LEU A 131 1.69 4.39 2.22
C LEU A 131 1.55 5.74 1.50
N CYS A 132 0.73 5.75 0.45
CA CYS A 132 0.41 6.92 -0.39
C CYS A 132 -0.81 7.72 0.09
N TYR A 133 -1.30 7.52 1.32
CA TYR A 133 -2.46 8.23 1.83
C TYR A 133 -2.23 9.74 1.91
N ALA A 134 -3.01 10.51 1.16
CA ALA A 134 -2.76 11.92 0.91
C ALA A 134 -2.53 12.78 2.18
N PRO A 135 -3.35 12.63 3.27
CA PRO A 135 -3.12 13.39 4.51
C PRO A 135 -1.78 13.14 5.18
N SER A 136 -1.09 12.04 4.87
CA SER A 136 0.20 11.68 5.47
C SER A 136 1.42 12.19 4.69
N LEU A 137 1.24 12.64 3.43
CA LEU A 137 2.36 12.92 2.51
C LEU A 137 3.17 14.15 2.89
N HIS A 138 2.56 15.16 3.53
CA HIS A 138 3.31 16.29 4.06
C HIS A 138 4.37 15.84 5.08
N ASN A 139 4.01 14.91 5.97
CA ASN A 139 4.95 14.36 6.95
C ASN A 139 6.12 13.60 6.29
N VAL A 140 5.87 12.93 5.16
CA VAL A 140 6.93 12.33 4.35
C VAL A 140 7.92 13.40 3.87
N CYS A 141 7.43 14.53 3.38
CA CYS A 141 8.28 15.67 2.97
C CYS A 141 9.10 16.21 4.14
N VAL A 142 8.48 16.43 5.30
CA VAL A 142 9.18 16.89 6.51
C VAL A 142 10.29 15.93 6.93
N LYS A 143 10.00 14.64 6.99
CA LYS A 143 10.98 13.61 7.35
C LYS A 143 12.13 13.51 6.33
N ALA A 144 11.86 13.71 5.04
CA ALA A 144 12.85 13.62 3.97
C ALA A 144 13.74 14.88 3.88
N THR A 145 13.17 16.08 4.10
CA THR A 145 13.81 17.37 3.80
C THR A 145 14.18 18.19 5.04
N LYS A 146 13.67 17.84 6.22
CA LYS A 146 13.80 18.62 7.46
C LYS A 146 13.23 20.04 7.33
N ASN A 147 12.26 20.25 6.46
CA ASN A 147 11.57 21.50 6.22
C ASN A 147 10.06 21.28 6.36
N ASP A 148 9.42 22.03 7.26
CA ASP A 148 7.99 21.92 7.60
C ASP A 148 7.14 23.02 6.93
N SER A 149 7.65 23.63 5.85
CA SER A 149 6.88 24.64 5.11
C SER A 149 5.77 23.99 4.31
N HIS A 150 4.53 24.48 4.47
CA HIS A 150 3.38 24.05 3.69
C HIS A 150 3.37 24.79 2.34
N ILE A 151 3.90 24.17 1.29
CA ILE A 151 3.97 24.72 -0.06
C ILE A 151 3.06 23.99 -1.06
N PHE A 152 2.41 22.90 -0.64
CA PHE A 152 1.57 22.08 -1.49
C PHE A 152 0.50 21.38 -0.65
N ASP A 153 -0.76 21.41 -1.10
CA ASP A 153 -1.87 20.69 -0.50
C ASP A 153 -2.06 19.32 -1.18
N PHE A 154 -1.49 18.29 -0.56
CA PHE A 154 -1.58 16.92 -1.08
C PHE A 154 -3.01 16.39 -1.08
N VAL A 155 -3.85 16.79 -0.12
CA VAL A 155 -5.23 16.30 -0.01
C VAL A 155 -6.06 16.83 -1.15
N GLU A 156 -6.00 18.14 -1.40
CA GLU A 156 -6.70 18.77 -2.52
C GLU A 156 -6.22 18.23 -3.86
N PHE A 157 -4.89 18.13 -4.06
CA PHE A 157 -4.32 17.63 -5.30
C PHE A 157 -4.75 16.18 -5.58
N MET A 158 -4.64 15.28 -4.59
CA MET A 158 -4.99 13.87 -4.76
C MET A 158 -6.49 13.67 -4.95
N ALA A 159 -7.33 14.53 -4.37
CA ALA A 159 -8.77 14.54 -4.63
C ALA A 159 -9.08 14.99 -6.07
N ALA A 160 -8.43 16.04 -6.56
CA ALA A 160 -8.56 16.50 -7.95
C ALA A 160 -8.07 15.44 -8.93
N TYR A 161 -6.89 14.86 -8.67
CA TYR A 161 -6.35 13.73 -9.45
C TYR A 161 -7.36 12.56 -9.51
N SER A 162 -7.90 12.17 -8.36
CA SER A 162 -8.84 11.05 -8.25
C SER A 162 -10.12 11.29 -9.03
N ARG A 163 -10.74 12.49 -8.91
CA ARG A 163 -11.92 12.86 -9.71
C ARG A 163 -11.62 12.78 -11.21
N THR A 164 -10.46 13.25 -11.61
CA THR A 164 -10.05 13.24 -13.02
C THR A 164 -9.93 11.83 -13.59
N ILE A 165 -9.33 10.90 -12.84
CA ILE A 165 -9.13 9.53 -13.33
C ILE A 165 -10.34 8.60 -13.11
N TYR A 166 -11.31 8.99 -12.27
CA TYR A 166 -12.45 8.17 -11.87
C TYR A 166 -13.20 7.53 -13.05
N PRO A 167 -13.52 8.23 -14.13
CA PRO A 167 -14.19 7.60 -15.27
C PRO A 167 -13.37 6.45 -15.89
N LEU A 168 -12.06 6.62 -16.06
CA LEU A 168 -11.19 5.56 -16.57
C LEU A 168 -11.01 4.42 -15.56
N PHE A 169 -11.00 4.73 -14.27
CA PHE A 169 -10.98 3.71 -13.21
C PHE A 169 -12.21 2.80 -13.29
N LEU A 170 -13.40 3.36 -13.52
CA LEU A 170 -14.63 2.56 -13.72
C LEU A 170 -14.46 1.58 -14.88
N TRP A 171 -13.96 2.04 -16.02
CA TRP A 171 -13.71 1.19 -17.18
C TRP A 171 -12.70 0.08 -16.88
N TYR A 172 -11.63 0.42 -16.19
CA TYR A 172 -10.58 -0.55 -15.82
C TYR A 172 -11.13 -1.62 -14.86
N ALA A 173 -11.78 -1.21 -13.79
CA ALA A 173 -12.36 -2.12 -12.81
C ALA A 173 -13.48 -3.00 -13.42
N TYR A 174 -14.34 -2.42 -14.25
CA TYR A 174 -15.41 -3.19 -14.93
C TYR A 174 -14.84 -4.21 -15.91
N SER A 175 -13.83 -3.84 -16.68
CA SER A 175 -13.12 -4.76 -17.59
C SER A 175 -12.49 -5.93 -16.84
N ALA A 176 -11.85 -5.64 -15.70
CA ALA A 176 -11.26 -6.66 -14.83
C ALA A 176 -12.32 -7.61 -14.23
N GLN A 177 -13.48 -7.07 -13.77
CA GLN A 177 -14.58 -7.87 -13.23
C GLN A 177 -15.14 -8.87 -14.26
N LEU A 178 -15.24 -8.46 -15.51
CA LEU A 178 -15.78 -9.31 -16.59
C LEU A 178 -14.73 -10.23 -17.21
N SER A 179 -13.49 -10.19 -16.73
CA SER A 179 -12.33 -10.85 -17.35
C SER A 179 -12.10 -10.40 -18.81
N TYR A 180 -12.54 -9.21 -19.15
CA TYR A 180 -12.33 -8.56 -20.46
C TYR A 180 -11.12 -7.63 -20.41
N GLU A 181 -10.02 -8.07 -19.81
CA GLU A 181 -8.78 -7.30 -19.70
C GLU A 181 -8.27 -6.76 -21.04
N SER A 182 -8.63 -7.40 -22.14
CA SER A 182 -8.31 -6.95 -23.50
C SER A 182 -8.97 -5.63 -23.90
N VAL A 183 -10.08 -5.23 -23.26
CA VAL A 183 -10.80 -3.99 -23.58
C VAL A 183 -10.06 -2.78 -23.02
N PHE A 184 -9.68 -2.83 -21.74
CA PHE A 184 -8.90 -1.78 -21.10
C PHE A 184 -7.90 -2.36 -20.10
N PRO A 185 -6.76 -2.89 -20.60
CA PRO A 185 -5.76 -3.56 -19.76
C PRO A 185 -5.04 -2.60 -18.83
N LEU A 186 -4.43 -3.14 -17.77
CA LEU A 186 -3.67 -2.39 -16.78
C LEU A 186 -2.60 -1.47 -17.40
N VAL A 187 -1.92 -1.94 -18.46
CA VAL A 187 -0.88 -1.14 -19.13
C VAL A 187 -1.46 0.14 -19.75
N ASP A 188 -2.65 0.05 -20.32
CA ASP A 188 -3.37 1.20 -20.92
C ASP A 188 -3.85 2.15 -19.84
N PHE A 189 -4.42 1.62 -18.75
CA PHE A 189 -4.81 2.42 -17.59
C PHE A 189 -3.61 3.16 -17.01
N LYS A 190 -2.50 2.46 -16.70
CA LYS A 190 -1.23 3.06 -16.23
C LYS A 190 -0.79 4.24 -17.09
N ASN A 191 -0.79 4.04 -18.41
CA ASN A 191 -0.35 5.08 -19.35
C ASN A 191 -1.30 6.27 -19.39
N ALA A 192 -2.59 6.06 -19.20
CA ALA A 192 -3.60 7.11 -19.25
C ALA A 192 -3.64 7.98 -17.98
N VAL A 193 -3.28 7.42 -16.82
CA VAL A 193 -3.41 8.09 -15.51
C VAL A 193 -2.09 8.59 -14.93
N ARG A 194 -0.94 8.27 -15.54
CA ARG A 194 0.38 8.70 -15.06
C ARG A 194 0.53 10.23 -15.17
N LEU A 195 1.22 10.80 -14.20
CA LEU A 195 1.70 12.18 -14.29
C LEU A 195 3.01 12.21 -15.10
N GLY A 196 3.15 13.14 -16.02
CA GLY A 196 4.40 13.35 -16.75
C GLY A 196 5.40 14.18 -15.94
N TYR A 197 4.89 15.22 -15.32
CA TYR A 197 5.63 16.15 -14.44
C TYR A 197 4.63 16.84 -13.52
N LEU A 198 5.12 17.54 -12.50
CA LEU A 198 4.30 18.37 -11.63
C LEU A 198 4.80 19.81 -11.65
N GLU A 199 3.90 20.74 -11.93
CA GLU A 199 4.06 22.15 -11.59
C GLU A 199 3.47 22.37 -10.20
N ILE A 200 4.30 22.83 -9.25
CA ILE A 200 3.88 23.02 -7.85
C ILE A 200 2.98 24.25 -7.71
N GLU A 201 3.20 25.24 -8.56
CA GLU A 201 2.44 26.47 -8.63
C GLU A 201 0.95 26.15 -8.80
N ASN A 202 0.09 26.96 -8.17
CA ASN A 202 -1.37 26.74 -8.15
C ASN A 202 -1.78 25.31 -7.71
N ASN A 203 -1.00 24.72 -6.80
CA ASN A 203 -1.25 23.38 -6.29
C ASN A 203 -1.38 22.31 -7.39
N GLY A 204 -0.60 22.41 -8.45
CA GLY A 204 -0.60 21.46 -9.55
C GLY A 204 -1.80 21.54 -10.51
N ALA A 205 -2.57 22.62 -10.48
CA ALA A 205 -3.78 22.77 -11.31
C ALA A 205 -3.52 22.57 -12.81
N ASP A 206 -2.39 23.08 -13.34
CA ASP A 206 -2.05 22.94 -14.76
C ASP A 206 -1.73 21.48 -15.13
N THR A 207 -1.10 20.74 -14.19
CA THR A 207 -0.88 19.29 -14.34
C THR A 207 -2.21 18.53 -14.39
N ILE A 208 -3.16 18.87 -13.50
CA ILE A 208 -4.51 18.27 -13.52
C ILE A 208 -5.25 18.59 -14.82
N ALA A 209 -5.25 19.85 -15.25
CA ALA A 209 -5.90 20.24 -16.51
C ALA A 209 -5.30 19.54 -17.74
N TRP A 210 -4.00 19.25 -17.72
CA TRP A 210 -3.38 18.43 -18.76
C TRP A 210 -3.89 16.99 -18.69
N LEU A 211 -3.94 16.39 -17.50
CA LEU A 211 -4.42 15.01 -17.28
C LEU A 211 -5.88 14.88 -17.72
N GLU A 212 -6.75 15.83 -17.39
CA GLU A 212 -8.17 15.86 -17.81
C GLU A 212 -8.31 15.72 -19.32
N ARG A 213 -7.50 16.46 -20.10
CA ARG A 213 -7.52 16.36 -21.58
C ARG A 213 -7.08 14.97 -22.07
N GLN A 214 -6.12 14.31 -21.37
CA GLN A 214 -5.69 12.95 -21.73
C GLN A 214 -6.79 11.94 -21.42
N VAL A 215 -7.37 12.02 -20.22
CA VAL A 215 -8.46 11.15 -19.76
C VAL A 215 -9.68 11.28 -20.66
N ALA A 216 -10.11 12.51 -20.97
CA ALA A 216 -11.27 12.75 -21.83
C ALA A 216 -11.10 12.12 -23.23
N ARG A 217 -9.90 12.23 -23.84
CA ARG A 217 -9.62 11.59 -25.13
C ARG A 217 -9.66 10.07 -25.07
N LYS A 218 -9.08 9.47 -24.02
CA LYS A 218 -9.10 8.02 -23.86
C LYS A 218 -10.51 7.51 -23.58
N LEU A 219 -11.28 8.22 -22.74
CA LEU A 219 -12.66 7.90 -22.42
C LEU A 219 -13.56 7.92 -23.66
N ALA A 220 -13.53 9.00 -24.43
CA ALA A 220 -14.31 9.10 -25.66
C ALA A 220 -14.04 7.95 -26.65
N ARG A 221 -12.78 7.52 -26.74
CA ARG A 221 -12.41 6.38 -27.56
C ARG A 221 -12.98 5.08 -27.02
N LEU A 222 -12.89 4.82 -25.70
CA LEU A 222 -13.44 3.62 -25.06
C LEU A 222 -14.96 3.52 -25.26
N GLU A 223 -15.67 4.63 -25.06
CA GLU A 223 -17.13 4.71 -25.27
C GLU A 223 -17.52 4.43 -26.72
N GLN A 224 -16.79 4.99 -27.68
CA GLN A 224 -17.04 4.76 -29.12
C GLN A 224 -16.78 3.30 -29.52
N GLU A 225 -15.67 2.70 -29.04
CA GLU A 225 -15.28 1.33 -29.37
C GLU A 225 -16.13 0.29 -28.64
N ASN A 226 -16.70 0.62 -27.45
CA ASN A 226 -17.42 -0.32 -26.58
C ASN A 226 -18.76 0.26 -26.08
N PRO A 227 -19.73 0.60 -26.97
CA PRO A 227 -20.95 1.29 -26.57
C PRO A 227 -21.84 0.49 -25.62
N ARG A 228 -21.77 -0.87 -25.64
CA ARG A 228 -22.52 -1.70 -24.72
C ARG A 228 -21.99 -1.59 -23.28
N MET A 229 -20.66 -1.55 -23.11
CA MET A 229 -20.06 -1.34 -21.80
C MET A 229 -20.35 0.08 -21.28
N ALA A 230 -20.34 1.09 -22.16
CA ALA A 230 -20.63 2.46 -21.76
C ALA A 230 -22.01 2.63 -21.08
N VAL A 231 -23.01 1.86 -21.49
CA VAL A 231 -24.35 1.85 -20.89
C VAL A 231 -24.34 1.32 -19.44
N GLU A 232 -23.42 0.42 -19.12
CA GLU A 232 -23.32 -0.19 -17.79
C GLU A 232 -22.55 0.70 -16.77
N MET A 233 -21.79 1.69 -17.23
CA MET A 233 -20.93 2.49 -16.34
C MET A 233 -21.67 3.22 -15.23
N PRO A 234 -22.87 3.82 -15.45
CA PRO A 234 -23.59 4.49 -14.36
C PRO A 234 -24.04 3.53 -13.26
N SER A 235 -24.54 2.34 -13.60
CA SER A 235 -24.95 1.34 -12.62
C SER A 235 -23.76 0.74 -11.88
N PHE A 236 -22.64 0.55 -12.56
CA PHE A 236 -21.41 0.10 -11.94
C PHE A 236 -20.81 1.16 -11.01
N ALA A 237 -20.86 2.43 -11.37
CA ALA A 237 -20.44 3.53 -10.51
C ALA A 237 -21.25 3.59 -9.21
N GLU A 238 -22.58 3.39 -9.30
CA GLU A 238 -23.44 3.32 -8.11
C GLU A 238 -23.09 2.13 -7.21
N TYR A 239 -22.90 0.96 -7.79
CA TYR A 239 -22.43 -0.22 -7.07
C TYR A 239 -21.10 0.02 -6.34
N LEU A 240 -20.12 0.64 -6.99
CA LEU A 240 -18.85 0.96 -6.36
C LEU A 240 -18.97 2.02 -5.25
N ARG A 241 -19.91 2.96 -5.39
CA ARG A 241 -20.22 3.95 -4.34
C ARG A 241 -20.75 3.28 -3.08
N GLU A 242 -21.60 2.26 -3.21
CA GLU A 242 -22.06 1.44 -2.06
C GLU A 242 -20.90 0.72 -1.36
N LYS A 243 -19.81 0.42 -2.07
CA LYS A 243 -18.56 -0.12 -1.51
C LYS A 243 -17.64 0.95 -0.92
N GLY A 244 -18.00 2.23 -1.00
CA GLY A 244 -17.23 3.35 -0.47
C GLY A 244 -16.24 3.97 -1.46
N VAL A 245 -16.37 3.70 -2.75
CA VAL A 245 -15.54 4.33 -3.79
C VAL A 245 -16.13 5.69 -4.14
N GLU A 246 -15.64 6.74 -3.49
CA GLU A 246 -15.95 8.11 -3.84
C GLU A 246 -14.95 8.62 -4.91
N PRO A 247 -15.40 9.49 -5.85
CA PRO A 247 -14.52 10.02 -6.88
C PRO A 247 -13.23 10.63 -6.35
N GLU A 248 -13.27 11.32 -5.21
CA GLU A 248 -12.15 11.97 -4.54
C GLU A 248 -11.14 10.97 -3.94
N LEU A 249 -11.57 9.74 -3.69
CA LEU A 249 -10.79 8.69 -3.04
C LEU A 249 -10.39 7.55 -4.00
N THR A 250 -10.63 7.72 -5.30
CA THR A 250 -10.33 6.70 -6.33
C THR A 250 -8.88 6.21 -6.26
N TYR A 251 -7.93 7.09 -5.88
CA TYR A 251 -6.52 6.73 -5.75
C TYR A 251 -6.27 5.59 -4.73
N LEU A 252 -7.16 5.40 -3.75
CA LEU A 252 -7.04 4.29 -2.78
C LEU A 252 -7.38 2.92 -3.38
N PHE A 253 -8.06 2.89 -4.51
CA PHE A 253 -8.56 1.67 -5.15
C PHE A 253 -7.88 1.36 -6.48
N MET A 254 -6.98 2.22 -6.96
CA MET A 254 -6.20 1.95 -8.16
C MET A 254 -4.96 1.14 -7.85
N HIS A 255 -4.39 0.49 -8.85
CA HIS A 255 -3.19 -0.35 -8.75
C HIS A 255 -2.05 0.36 -7.98
N GLY A 256 -1.62 -0.22 -6.85
CA GLY A 256 -0.74 0.39 -5.85
C GLY A 256 0.60 0.88 -6.41
N HIS A 257 1.34 0.03 -7.13
CA HIS A 257 2.61 0.45 -7.75
C HIS A 257 2.43 1.58 -8.78
N THR A 258 1.30 1.61 -9.50
CA THR A 258 1.02 2.72 -10.43
C THR A 258 0.80 4.03 -9.67
N LEU A 259 0.05 3.97 -8.57
CA LEU A 259 -0.13 5.13 -7.70
C LEU A 259 1.20 5.62 -7.14
N MET A 260 1.97 4.72 -6.55
CA MET A 260 3.24 5.08 -5.91
C MET A 260 4.23 5.64 -6.93
N ASP A 261 4.56 4.89 -7.98
CA ASP A 261 5.68 5.23 -8.86
C ASP A 261 5.33 6.29 -9.92
N ASN A 262 4.08 6.29 -10.42
CA ASN A 262 3.69 7.12 -11.55
C ASN A 262 2.90 8.38 -11.13
N VAL A 263 2.59 8.52 -9.85
CA VAL A 263 1.84 9.67 -9.32
C VAL A 263 2.52 10.24 -8.08
N VAL A 264 2.47 9.52 -6.95
CA VAL A 264 2.88 10.06 -5.65
C VAL A 264 4.37 10.37 -5.59
N MET A 265 5.25 9.53 -6.14
CA MET A 265 6.68 9.81 -6.18
C MET A 265 7.03 11.02 -7.07
N ILE A 266 6.27 11.27 -8.14
CA ILE A 266 6.46 12.46 -8.98
C ILE A 266 6.13 13.71 -8.17
N VAL A 267 4.99 13.71 -7.47
CA VAL A 267 4.54 14.82 -6.62
C VAL A 267 5.51 15.05 -5.46
N LEU A 268 5.84 14.00 -4.71
CA LEU A 268 6.74 14.10 -3.58
C LEU A 268 8.14 14.59 -3.95
N ASN A 269 8.70 14.11 -5.07
CA ASN A 269 10.02 14.55 -5.51
C ASN A 269 10.02 16.03 -5.84
N ALA A 270 9.02 16.53 -6.59
CA ALA A 270 8.92 17.94 -6.93
C ALA A 270 8.81 18.83 -5.67
N VAL A 271 7.92 18.45 -4.74
CA VAL A 271 7.73 19.20 -3.48
C VAL A 271 8.97 19.11 -2.59
N CYS A 272 9.57 17.93 -2.41
CA CYS A 272 10.79 17.77 -1.60
C CYS A 272 11.97 18.55 -2.17
N ASP A 273 12.14 18.57 -3.49
CA ASP A 273 13.22 19.33 -4.13
C ASP A 273 13.04 20.84 -3.91
N ARG A 274 11.81 21.34 -3.99
CA ARG A 274 11.52 22.76 -3.67
C ARG A 274 11.80 23.08 -2.21
N LEU A 275 11.38 22.21 -1.29
CA LEU A 275 11.66 22.39 0.15
C LEU A 275 13.16 22.37 0.47
N ARG A 276 13.92 21.48 -0.17
CA ARG A 276 15.41 21.44 -0.06
C ARG A 276 16.03 22.74 -0.57
N GLN A 277 15.60 23.21 -1.75
CA GLN A 277 16.08 24.49 -2.32
C GLN A 277 15.80 25.66 -1.39
N MET A 278 14.60 25.73 -0.79
CA MET A 278 14.24 26.76 0.19
C MET A 278 15.16 26.73 1.41
N SER A 279 15.44 25.54 1.95
CA SER A 279 16.34 25.39 3.11
C SER A 279 17.77 25.79 2.76
N ILE A 280 18.30 25.39 1.62
CA ILE A 280 19.63 25.76 1.13
C ILE A 280 19.72 27.28 0.92
N ALA A 281 18.71 27.89 0.30
CA ALA A 281 18.65 29.33 0.11
C ALA A 281 18.65 30.09 1.46
N LYS A 282 17.90 29.60 2.45
CA LYS A 282 17.89 30.17 3.81
C LYS A 282 19.25 30.08 4.50
N ILE A 283 19.96 28.95 4.38
CA ILE A 283 21.30 28.77 4.92
C ILE A 283 22.26 29.76 4.24
N ASN A 284 22.25 29.87 2.92
CA ASN A 284 23.13 30.76 2.15
C ASN A 284 22.87 32.25 2.41
N SER A 285 21.63 32.63 2.73
CA SER A 285 21.26 34.03 3.07
C SER A 285 21.54 34.38 4.54
N SER A 286 22.03 33.43 5.35
CA SER A 286 22.39 33.72 6.74
C SER A 286 23.61 34.61 6.82
N SER A 287 23.79 35.26 7.98
CA SER A 287 24.99 36.10 8.24
C SER A 287 26.28 35.30 8.41
N LYS A 288 26.23 33.97 8.38
CA LYS A 288 27.39 33.08 8.49
C LYS A 288 28.21 33.09 7.21
N THR A 289 29.53 33.10 7.35
CA THR A 289 30.49 33.05 6.22
C THR A 289 31.62 32.06 6.53
N GLY A 290 32.32 31.63 5.50
CA GLY A 290 33.49 30.75 5.64
C GLY A 290 33.16 29.37 6.23
N LEU A 291 33.91 28.93 7.23
CA LEU A 291 33.78 27.60 7.83
C LEU A 291 32.43 27.37 8.55
N PRO A 292 31.85 28.33 9.32
CA PRO A 292 30.54 28.17 9.92
C PRO A 292 29.42 27.91 8.91
N LEU A 293 29.41 28.58 7.75
CA LEU A 293 28.44 28.35 6.68
C LEU A 293 28.61 26.96 6.07
N LYS A 294 29.84 26.55 5.81
CA LYS A 294 30.13 25.19 5.28
C LYS A 294 29.66 24.10 6.24
N ASN A 295 29.92 24.29 7.55
CA ASN A 295 29.49 23.31 8.56
C ASN A 295 27.97 23.21 8.65
N GLU A 296 27.24 24.33 8.60
CA GLU A 296 25.79 24.34 8.63
C GLU A 296 25.20 23.64 7.38
N MET A 297 25.73 23.95 6.19
CA MET A 297 25.33 23.30 4.96
C MET A 297 25.59 21.79 5.01
N SER A 298 26.78 21.39 5.47
CA SER A 298 27.09 19.95 5.62
C SER A 298 26.18 19.26 6.62
N ASN A 299 25.90 19.89 7.76
CA ASN A 299 24.98 19.36 8.76
C ASN A 299 23.58 19.15 8.17
N TYR A 300 23.05 20.15 7.44
CA TYR A 300 21.74 20.02 6.78
C TYR A 300 21.73 18.87 5.77
N VAL A 301 22.69 18.84 4.85
CA VAL A 301 22.75 17.81 3.78
C VAL A 301 22.85 16.41 4.37
N ASN A 302 23.64 16.22 5.44
CA ASN A 302 23.81 14.91 6.09
C ASN A 302 22.54 14.41 6.83
N THR A 303 21.56 15.28 7.08
CA THR A 303 20.28 14.90 7.72
C THR A 303 19.21 14.52 6.72
N LEU A 304 19.41 14.77 5.42
CA LEU A 304 18.45 14.46 4.37
C LEU A 304 18.27 12.94 4.21
N ARG A 305 17.04 12.53 3.95
CA ARG A 305 16.70 11.13 3.63
C ARG A 305 16.20 11.00 2.20
N SER A 306 16.30 9.80 1.66
CA SER A 306 15.63 9.43 0.40
C SER A 306 14.12 9.60 0.57
N THR A 307 13.49 10.32 -0.35
CA THR A 307 12.02 10.50 -0.34
C THR A 307 11.30 9.15 -0.44
N ARG A 308 11.81 8.23 -1.29
CA ARG A 308 11.24 6.90 -1.46
C ARG A 308 11.35 6.06 -0.18
N ASP A 309 12.52 6.05 0.47
CA ASP A 309 12.70 5.26 1.69
C ASP A 309 11.79 5.79 2.82
N VAL A 310 11.63 7.11 2.91
CA VAL A 310 10.70 7.71 3.89
C VAL A 310 9.25 7.39 3.58
N LEU A 311 8.85 7.31 2.30
CA LEU A 311 7.51 6.91 1.90
C LEU A 311 7.26 5.44 2.24
N LEU A 312 8.22 4.56 2.02
CA LEU A 312 8.12 3.14 2.38
C LEU A 312 8.05 2.92 3.90
N ASP A 313 8.66 3.83 4.68
CA ASP A 313 8.58 3.87 6.16
C ASP A 313 7.35 4.68 6.66
N ASN A 314 6.37 5.02 5.80
CA ASN A 314 5.23 5.85 6.21
C ASN A 314 4.18 5.02 6.94
N GLU A 315 3.91 5.36 8.20
CA GLU A 315 2.87 4.73 9.03
C GLU A 315 1.74 5.72 9.42
N ASN A 316 1.72 6.94 8.82
CA ASN A 316 0.77 7.98 9.22
C ASN A 316 -0.59 7.88 8.47
N TYR A 317 -0.97 6.70 8.05
CA TYR A 317 -2.26 6.42 7.38
C TYR A 317 -3.36 5.96 8.32
N THR A 318 -3.13 6.01 9.63
CA THR A 318 -4.07 5.49 10.63
C THR A 318 -5.44 6.17 10.62
N SER A 319 -5.55 7.39 10.11
CA SER A 319 -6.84 8.09 9.93
C SER A 319 -7.59 7.69 8.64
N CYS A 320 -7.02 6.85 7.79
CA CYS A 320 -7.68 6.35 6.59
C CYS A 320 -8.91 5.49 6.97
N PRO A 321 -10.11 5.77 6.45
CA PRO A 321 -11.31 4.99 6.80
C PRO A 321 -11.18 3.50 6.49
N LEU A 322 -10.51 3.15 5.39
CA LEU A 322 -10.29 1.75 5.01
C LEU A 322 -9.31 1.05 5.96
N TYR A 323 -8.30 1.78 6.46
CA TYR A 323 -7.41 1.27 7.51
C TYR A 323 -8.18 1.03 8.81
N GLN A 324 -9.07 1.94 9.21
CA GLN A 324 -9.89 1.75 10.41
C GLN A 324 -10.80 0.53 10.29
N LYS A 325 -11.29 0.23 9.09
CA LYS A 325 -12.06 -0.98 8.81
C LYS A 325 -11.20 -2.24 8.98
N LEU A 326 -10.02 -2.28 8.38
CA LEU A 326 -9.06 -3.38 8.54
C LEU A 326 -8.66 -3.57 10.02
N LYS A 327 -8.40 -2.46 10.71
CA LYS A 327 -8.08 -2.46 12.14
C LYS A 327 -9.19 -3.09 12.97
N ALA A 328 -10.45 -2.73 12.71
CA ALA A 328 -11.60 -3.26 13.42
C ALA A 328 -11.77 -4.78 13.20
N ASP A 329 -11.52 -5.28 11.99
CA ASP A 329 -11.59 -6.72 11.72
C ASP A 329 -10.53 -7.50 12.50
N ILE A 330 -9.30 -6.99 12.53
CA ILE A 330 -8.21 -7.61 13.29
C ILE A 330 -8.50 -7.55 14.80
N GLU A 331 -9.00 -6.42 15.31
CA GLU A 331 -9.38 -6.26 16.71
C GLU A 331 -10.47 -7.26 17.12
N ASN A 332 -11.50 -7.42 16.31
CA ASN A 332 -12.55 -8.42 16.51
C ASN A 332 -12.02 -9.86 16.54
N TYR A 333 -11.08 -10.19 15.66
CA TYR A 333 -10.42 -11.48 15.67
C TYR A 333 -9.63 -11.69 16.97
N ILE A 334 -8.81 -10.71 17.37
CA ILE A 334 -7.98 -10.80 18.59
C ILE A 334 -8.86 -10.97 19.82
N GLN A 335 -9.91 -10.17 19.95
CA GLN A 335 -10.85 -10.24 21.08
C GLN A 335 -11.48 -11.64 21.19
N ARG A 336 -12.05 -12.16 20.11
CA ARG A 336 -12.66 -13.49 20.08
C ARG A 336 -11.65 -14.59 20.43
N THR A 337 -10.42 -14.49 19.95
CA THR A 337 -9.38 -15.47 20.21
C THR A 337 -8.92 -15.44 21.67
N ILE A 338 -8.77 -14.26 22.27
CA ILE A 338 -8.42 -14.11 23.69
C ILE A 338 -9.55 -14.65 24.59
N GLU A 339 -10.81 -14.34 24.31
CA GLU A 339 -11.95 -14.85 25.06
C GLU A 339 -11.97 -16.39 25.07
N LYS A 340 -11.65 -17.01 23.95
CA LYS A 340 -11.55 -18.48 23.84
C LYS A 340 -10.38 -19.06 24.66
N ILE A 341 -9.20 -18.44 24.60
CA ILE A 341 -8.03 -18.86 25.40
C ILE A 341 -8.35 -18.76 26.88
N LEU A 342 -9.03 -17.71 27.33
CA LEU A 342 -9.41 -17.53 28.72
C LEU A 342 -10.43 -18.58 29.17
N ALA A 343 -11.45 -18.86 28.36
CA ALA A 343 -12.45 -19.88 28.63
C ALA A 343 -11.83 -21.29 28.74
N GLU A 344 -10.88 -21.62 27.89
CA GLU A 344 -10.13 -22.88 27.93
C GLU A 344 -9.26 -22.99 29.21
N ARG A 345 -8.64 -21.90 29.65
CA ARG A 345 -7.85 -21.85 30.90
C ARG A 345 -8.70 -22.00 32.17
N GLU A 346 -9.96 -21.50 32.12
CA GLU A 346 -10.90 -21.61 33.23
C GLU A 346 -11.70 -22.93 33.24
N GLY A 347 -11.44 -23.84 32.30
CA GLY A 347 -12.12 -25.15 32.21
C GLY A 347 -13.59 -25.05 31.73
N VAL A 348 -14.01 -23.91 31.22
CA VAL A 348 -15.35 -23.72 30.68
C VAL A 348 -15.37 -24.18 29.21
N THR A 349 -15.99 -25.31 28.94
CA THR A 349 -16.15 -25.82 27.57
C THR A 349 -17.08 -24.90 26.80
N VAL A 350 -16.55 -24.08 25.92
CA VAL A 350 -17.36 -23.31 24.97
C VAL A 350 -18.05 -24.30 24.01
N LYS A 351 -19.34 -24.50 24.17
CA LYS A 351 -20.13 -25.28 23.21
C LYS A 351 -20.09 -24.58 21.86
N LYS A 352 -19.68 -25.35 20.83
CA LYS A 352 -19.72 -24.95 19.41
C LYS A 352 -21.16 -24.68 18.94
#